data_a1852bae1df86283124096bec227aa96
#
_entry.id   a1852bae1df86283124096bec227aa96
#
_cell.length_a   1.000
_cell.length_b   1.000
_cell.length_c   1.000
_cell.angle_alpha   90.00
_cell.angle_beta   90.00
_cell.angle_gamma   90.00
#
_symmetry.space_group_name_H-M   'P 1'
#
loop_
_entity.id
_entity.type
_entity.pdbx_description
1 polymer ?
#
loop_
_entity_poly.entity_id
_entity_poly.type
_entity_poly.pdbx_seq_one_letter_code
_entity_poly.pdbx_strand_id
1 'polypeptide(L)'
;MSSISDSFTRINFLYNINDLKNLISIFEYGILSKNSLIKKGIKNYTDLSNPDVQERRNNIRVPNHGFLHDYANLYIDARNPMMYFEINNKNINELCVICVDKKILDLENVVITDRNAATELAQFDEPENALRFLDFDSIFAKSWNHPIPYIKNELKAKKCAEVLVLDKIPVNYLIKIKVATQLAKENVEQLQLNVPIEIDKDIFFQ
;
A
#
# COMPACT_ATOMS: atom_id res chain seq x y z
N MET A 1 18.40 -7.90 -20.70
CA MET A 1 17.65 -8.72 -19.72
C MET A 1 16.37 -7.94 -19.41
N SER A 2 15.21 -8.61 -19.37
CA SER A 2 13.97 -7.97 -18.89
C SER A 2 14.10 -7.64 -17.40
N SER A 3 13.56 -6.51 -16.97
CA SER A 3 13.55 -6.14 -15.54
C SER A 3 12.65 -7.10 -14.75
N ILE A 4 12.84 -7.19 -13.43
CA ILE A 4 11.99 -7.99 -12.55
C ILE A 4 10.55 -7.47 -12.63
N SER A 5 10.39 -6.15 -12.64
CA SER A 5 9.08 -5.50 -12.76
C SER A 5 8.32 -5.87 -14.03
N ASP A 6 9.02 -6.22 -15.12
CA ASP A 6 8.37 -6.68 -16.36
C ASP A 6 7.67 -8.03 -16.20
N SER A 7 8.14 -8.89 -15.28
CA SER A 7 7.52 -10.19 -14.98
C SER A 7 6.15 -10.05 -14.31
N PHE A 8 5.87 -8.91 -13.64
CA PHE A 8 4.60 -8.62 -13.00
C PHE A 8 3.59 -8.00 -13.98
N THR A 9 3.21 -8.77 -15.00
CA THR A 9 2.34 -8.29 -16.10
C THR A 9 0.94 -7.88 -15.66
N ARG A 10 0.42 -8.44 -14.56
CA ARG A 10 -0.90 -8.10 -13.99
C ARG A 10 -0.88 -6.85 -13.10
N ILE A 11 0.30 -6.34 -12.74
CA ILE A 11 0.47 -5.13 -11.92
C ILE A 11 0.80 -3.95 -12.82
N ASN A 12 -0.06 -2.93 -12.83
CA ASN A 12 0.20 -1.65 -13.49
C ASN A 12 0.84 -0.64 -12.53
N PHE A 13 0.34 -0.59 -11.30
CA PHE A 13 0.81 0.28 -10.22
C PHE A 13 0.81 -0.51 -8.92
N LEU A 14 1.57 -0.02 -7.96
CA LEU A 14 1.43 -0.35 -6.55
C LEU A 14 0.78 0.82 -5.84
N TYR A 15 0.17 0.61 -4.69
CA TYR A 15 -0.73 1.58 -4.10
C TYR A 15 -0.43 1.84 -2.63
N ASN A 16 -0.41 3.13 -2.25
CA ASN A 16 -0.41 3.53 -0.84
C ASN A 16 -1.69 4.29 -0.53
N ILE A 17 -2.47 3.81 0.42
CA ILE A 17 -3.70 4.46 0.91
C ILE A 17 -3.28 5.48 1.96
N ASN A 18 -3.70 6.74 1.81
CA ASN A 18 -3.25 7.82 2.67
C ASN A 18 -4.30 8.91 2.89
N ASP A 19 -4.04 9.77 3.88
CA ASP A 19 -4.80 11.00 4.12
C ASP A 19 -4.21 12.14 3.27
N LEU A 20 -5.05 13.01 2.72
CA LEU A 20 -4.62 14.16 1.92
C LEU A 20 -3.66 15.08 2.67
N LYS A 21 -3.80 15.19 4.00
CA LYS A 21 -2.94 16.03 4.86
C LYS A 21 -1.48 15.61 4.85
N ASN A 22 -1.21 14.34 4.52
CA ASN A 22 0.14 13.81 4.49
C ASN A 22 0.87 14.06 3.16
N LEU A 23 0.15 14.46 2.09
CA LEU A 23 0.69 14.53 0.73
C LEU A 23 1.91 15.47 0.62
N ILE A 24 1.90 16.64 1.26
CA ILE A 24 3.04 17.57 1.21
C ILE A 24 4.30 16.89 1.74
N SER A 25 4.22 16.28 2.92
CA SER A 25 5.35 15.58 3.54
C SER A 25 5.81 14.37 2.70
N ILE A 26 4.86 13.64 2.12
CA ILE A 26 5.15 12.48 1.26
C ILE A 26 5.87 12.92 -0.01
N PHE A 27 5.45 14.01 -0.65
CA PHE A 27 6.11 14.52 -1.85
C PHE A 27 7.42 15.25 -1.57
N GLU A 28 7.72 15.57 -0.31
CA GLU A 28 9.02 16.09 0.13
C GLU A 28 10.02 14.97 0.47
N TYR A 29 9.59 13.95 1.22
CA TYR A 29 10.49 12.93 1.79
C TYR A 29 10.36 11.53 1.17
N GLY A 30 9.32 11.27 0.40
CA GLY A 30 8.87 9.94 0.01
C GLY A 30 7.90 9.32 1.02
N ILE A 31 7.39 8.12 0.74
CA ILE A 31 6.60 7.36 1.71
C ILE A 31 7.58 6.67 2.66
N LEU A 32 7.64 7.14 3.89
CA LEU A 32 8.60 6.66 4.89
C LEU A 32 8.06 5.43 5.65
N SER A 33 8.95 4.54 6.03
CA SER A 33 8.67 3.51 7.04
C SER A 33 8.38 4.15 8.40
N LYS A 34 7.73 3.43 9.30
CA LYS A 34 7.42 3.93 10.65
C LYS A 34 8.70 4.31 11.41
N ASN A 35 9.72 3.47 11.34
CA ASN A 35 10.99 3.75 11.99
C ASN A 35 11.72 4.95 11.36
N SER A 36 11.62 5.13 10.05
CA SER A 36 12.18 6.30 9.36
C SER A 36 11.45 7.60 9.70
N LEU A 37 10.12 7.58 9.88
CA LEU A 37 9.34 8.72 10.39
C LEU A 37 9.81 9.13 11.79
N ILE A 38 9.96 8.17 12.70
CA ILE A 38 10.45 8.40 14.07
C ILE A 38 11.87 8.97 14.05
N LYS A 39 12.77 8.35 13.28
CA LYS A 39 14.17 8.77 13.14
C LYS A 39 14.33 10.19 12.60
N LYS A 40 13.42 10.60 11.69
CA LYS A 40 13.38 11.98 11.17
C LYS A 40 12.67 12.97 12.09
N GLY A 41 12.04 12.51 13.17
CA GLY A 41 11.28 13.37 14.08
C GLY A 41 9.98 13.92 13.48
N ILE A 42 9.44 13.30 12.42
CA ILE A 42 8.18 13.71 11.80
C ILE A 42 7.03 13.22 12.68
N LYS A 43 6.38 14.15 13.38
CA LYS A 43 5.27 13.85 14.32
C LYS A 43 3.91 14.30 13.80
N ASN A 44 3.89 15.23 12.86
CA ASN A 44 2.65 15.81 12.38
C ASN A 44 2.19 15.11 11.09
N TYR A 45 1.62 13.94 11.24
CA TYR A 45 0.99 13.17 10.16
C TYR A 45 -0.28 12.47 10.66
N THR A 46 -1.22 12.21 9.76
CA THR A 46 -2.40 11.40 10.04
C THR A 46 -2.06 9.93 9.86
N ASP A 47 -2.07 9.18 10.96
CA ASP A 47 -1.89 7.73 10.91
C ASP A 47 -3.24 7.06 10.60
N LEU A 48 -3.36 6.41 9.45
CA LEU A 48 -4.52 5.62 9.04
C LEU A 48 -4.46 4.18 9.58
N SER A 49 -3.35 3.79 10.19
CA SER A 49 -3.16 2.40 10.59
C SER A 49 -4.00 2.03 11.80
N ASN A 50 -4.53 0.80 11.80
CA ASN A 50 -5.19 0.25 12.97
C ASN A 50 -4.15 -0.04 14.08
N PRO A 51 -4.33 0.46 15.33
CA PRO A 51 -3.39 0.27 16.44
C PRO A 51 -3.05 -1.20 16.71
N ASP A 52 -4.05 -2.09 16.70
CA ASP A 52 -3.86 -3.53 16.94
C ASP A 52 -3.00 -4.19 15.85
N VAL A 53 -3.14 -3.73 14.59
CA VAL A 53 -2.30 -4.18 13.48
C VAL A 53 -0.86 -3.67 13.66
N GLN A 54 -0.71 -2.42 14.08
CA GLN A 54 0.62 -1.83 14.31
C GLN A 54 1.37 -2.51 15.47
N GLU A 55 0.66 -2.89 16.54
CA GLU A 55 1.28 -3.65 17.62
C GLU A 55 1.80 -5.01 17.14
N ARG A 56 1.00 -5.74 16.35
CA ARG A 56 1.47 -6.99 15.72
C ARG A 56 2.67 -6.77 14.81
N ARG A 57 2.65 -5.74 13.95
CA ARG A 57 3.75 -5.40 13.03
C ARG A 57 5.07 -5.11 13.75
N ASN A 58 5.02 -4.60 14.97
CA ASN A 58 6.21 -4.26 15.72
C ASN A 58 7.15 -5.46 15.98
N ASN A 59 6.58 -6.66 16.09
CA ASN A 59 7.30 -7.87 16.47
C ASN A 59 7.59 -8.82 15.30
N ILE A 60 7.05 -8.53 14.09
CA ILE A 60 7.23 -9.40 12.93
C ILE A 60 8.56 -9.08 12.26
N ARG A 61 9.37 -10.13 12.10
CA ARG A 61 10.61 -10.07 11.34
C ARG A 61 10.35 -10.35 9.86
N VAL A 62 10.90 -9.51 9.02
CA VAL A 62 11.01 -9.80 7.59
C VAL A 62 12.25 -10.69 7.41
N PRO A 63 12.15 -11.84 6.77
CA PRO A 63 13.29 -12.73 6.57
C PRO A 63 14.49 -11.97 5.97
N ASN A 64 15.67 -12.14 6.57
CA ASN A 64 16.95 -11.54 6.20
C ASN A 64 17.09 -10.01 6.37
N HIS A 65 16.05 -9.24 6.73
CA HIS A 65 16.07 -7.79 6.57
C HIS A 65 15.48 -6.95 7.72
N GLY A 66 15.32 -7.44 8.93
CA GLY A 66 14.85 -6.64 10.07
C GLY A 66 13.36 -6.79 10.40
N PHE A 67 12.68 -5.71 10.81
CA PHE A 67 11.29 -5.73 11.28
C PHE A 67 10.35 -5.04 10.29
N LEU A 68 9.05 -5.35 10.32
CA LEU A 68 8.06 -4.73 9.43
C LEU A 68 8.02 -3.19 9.54
N HIS A 69 8.34 -2.63 10.71
CA HIS A 69 8.38 -1.17 10.89
C HIS A 69 9.60 -0.49 10.23
N ASP A 70 10.57 -1.27 9.74
CA ASP A 70 11.66 -0.76 8.92
C ASP A 70 11.25 -0.56 7.45
N TYR A 71 10.05 -1.03 7.06
CA TYR A 71 9.56 -0.99 5.69
C TYR A 71 8.40 -0.02 5.52
N ALA A 72 8.43 0.73 4.43
CA ALA A 72 7.26 1.40 3.86
C ALA A 72 6.45 0.36 3.06
N ASN A 73 5.14 0.32 3.23
CA ASN A 73 4.29 -0.67 2.60
C ASN A 73 3.44 -0.10 1.45
N LEU A 74 3.29 -0.91 0.43
CA LEU A 74 2.35 -0.71 -0.68
C LEU A 74 1.42 -1.91 -0.77
N TYR A 75 0.22 -1.70 -1.27
CA TYR A 75 -0.70 -2.76 -1.65
C TYR A 75 -0.58 -3.07 -3.14
N ILE A 76 -0.77 -4.33 -3.52
CA ILE A 76 -0.87 -4.76 -4.93
C ILE A 76 -2.22 -4.31 -5.52
N ASP A 77 -3.28 -4.28 -4.69
CA ASP A 77 -4.59 -3.75 -5.08
C ASP A 77 -5.09 -2.73 -4.02
N ALA A 78 -5.48 -1.53 -4.48
CA ALA A 78 -6.00 -0.50 -3.58
C ALA A 78 -7.46 -0.76 -3.16
N ARG A 79 -8.24 -1.50 -3.98
CA ARG A 79 -9.60 -1.91 -3.63
C ARG A 79 -9.57 -3.12 -2.69
N ASN A 80 -9.18 -2.88 -1.45
CA ASN A 80 -8.88 -3.91 -0.46
C ASN A 80 -9.60 -3.65 0.89
N PRO A 81 -9.51 -4.58 1.86
CA PRO A 81 -10.11 -4.41 3.19
C PRO A 81 -9.65 -3.18 3.97
N MET A 82 -8.45 -2.68 3.75
CA MET A 82 -7.98 -1.44 4.39
C MET A 82 -8.76 -0.24 3.87
N MET A 83 -8.86 -0.08 2.54
CA MET A 83 -9.66 0.99 1.94
C MET A 83 -11.12 0.90 2.39
N TYR A 84 -11.70 -0.30 2.40
CA TYR A 84 -13.06 -0.49 2.88
C TYR A 84 -13.26 -0.06 4.33
N PHE A 85 -12.29 -0.33 5.19
CA PHE A 85 -12.31 0.14 6.58
C PHE A 85 -12.24 1.67 6.66
N GLU A 86 -11.33 2.30 5.92
CA GLU A 86 -11.12 3.75 5.97
C GLU A 86 -12.34 4.53 5.48
N ILE A 87 -12.98 4.14 4.38
CA ILE A 87 -14.17 4.85 3.87
C ILE A 87 -15.40 4.76 4.80
N ASN A 88 -15.43 3.74 5.67
CA ASN A 88 -16.52 3.59 6.67
C ASN A 88 -16.23 4.35 7.98
N ASN A 89 -14.99 4.80 8.21
CA ASN A 89 -14.57 5.43 9.46
C ASN A 89 -14.09 6.87 9.28
N LYS A 90 -13.85 7.31 8.04
CA LYS A 90 -13.33 8.65 7.73
C LYS A 90 -14.12 9.32 6.62
N ASN A 91 -13.92 10.62 6.50
CA ASN A 91 -14.49 11.38 5.39
C ASN A 91 -13.74 10.99 4.09
N ILE A 92 -14.47 10.47 3.13
CA ILE A 92 -13.93 10.03 1.84
C ILE A 92 -13.21 11.16 1.07
N ASN A 93 -13.57 12.41 1.34
CA ASN A 93 -12.92 13.59 0.75
C ASN A 93 -11.53 13.90 1.36
N GLU A 94 -11.15 13.21 2.42
CA GLU A 94 -9.83 13.32 3.06
C GLU A 94 -8.90 12.16 2.69
N LEU A 95 -9.40 11.16 1.95
CA LEU A 95 -8.65 9.98 1.55
C LEU A 95 -8.10 10.10 0.12
N CYS A 96 -6.90 9.57 -0.08
CA CYS A 96 -6.31 9.40 -1.39
C CYS A 96 -5.57 8.06 -1.52
N VAL A 97 -5.27 7.72 -2.76
CA VAL A 97 -4.41 6.59 -3.11
C VAL A 97 -3.26 7.13 -3.97
N ILE A 98 -2.05 6.94 -3.49
CA ILE A 98 -0.83 7.26 -4.24
C ILE A 98 -0.49 6.04 -5.09
N CYS A 99 -0.43 6.23 -6.41
CA CYS A 99 0.03 5.22 -7.34
C CYS A 99 1.56 5.30 -7.47
N VAL A 100 2.21 4.18 -7.25
CA VAL A 100 3.66 4.02 -7.29
C VAL A 100 4.04 3.19 -8.51
N ASP A 101 5.07 3.60 -9.23
CA ASP A 101 5.59 2.86 -10.38
C ASP A 101 6.06 1.47 -9.94
N LYS A 102 5.58 0.44 -10.64
CA LYS A 102 5.98 -0.95 -10.36
C LYS A 102 7.47 -1.21 -10.54
N LYS A 103 8.22 -0.32 -11.21
CA LYS A 103 9.69 -0.38 -11.29
C LYS A 103 10.38 -0.35 -9.92
N ILE A 104 9.67 0.01 -8.86
CA ILE A 104 10.19 -0.11 -7.51
C ILE A 104 10.53 -1.56 -7.14
N LEU A 105 9.92 -2.55 -7.82
CA LEU A 105 10.23 -3.97 -7.66
C LEU A 105 11.65 -4.35 -8.14
N ASP A 106 12.29 -3.47 -8.91
CA ASP A 106 13.66 -3.65 -9.38
C ASP A 106 14.71 -3.13 -8.37
N LEU A 107 14.27 -2.51 -7.26
CA LEU A 107 15.16 -2.06 -6.20
C LEU A 107 15.62 -3.22 -5.32
N GLU A 108 16.83 -3.08 -4.78
CA GLU A 108 17.33 -3.97 -3.72
C GLU A 108 16.47 -3.84 -2.45
N ASN A 109 16.40 -4.90 -1.66
CA ASN A 109 15.69 -4.94 -0.38
C ASN A 109 14.17 -4.65 -0.47
N VAL A 110 13.55 -5.04 -1.58
CA VAL A 110 12.10 -5.13 -1.72
C VAL A 110 11.66 -6.54 -1.39
N VAL A 111 10.60 -6.66 -0.58
CA VAL A 111 10.02 -7.94 -0.19
C VAL A 111 8.53 -7.90 -0.50
N ILE A 112 7.99 -9.00 -1.02
CA ILE A 112 6.57 -9.16 -1.33
C ILE A 112 5.95 -10.15 -0.35
N THR A 113 4.69 -9.89 0.05
CA THR A 113 3.91 -10.82 0.84
C THR A 113 2.67 -11.26 0.08
N ASP A 114 2.26 -12.51 0.27
CA ASP A 114 1.06 -13.09 -0.36
C ASP A 114 -0.25 -12.56 0.22
N ARG A 115 -0.19 -11.90 1.39
CA ARG A 115 -1.31 -11.38 2.17
C ARG A 115 -0.86 -10.26 3.09
N ASN A 116 -1.73 -9.78 3.97
CA ASN A 116 -1.34 -8.81 4.99
C ASN A 116 -0.12 -9.33 5.78
N ALA A 117 0.96 -8.58 5.76
CA ALA A 117 2.24 -8.94 6.39
C ALA A 117 2.15 -9.12 7.93
N ALA A 118 1.08 -8.61 8.56
CA ALA A 118 0.84 -8.76 10.00
C ALA A 118 0.10 -10.07 10.37
N THR A 119 -0.09 -10.99 9.42
CA THR A 119 -0.70 -12.30 9.70
C THR A 119 0.37 -13.37 9.88
N GLU A 120 0.13 -14.34 10.78
CA GLU A 120 1.07 -15.43 11.08
C GLU A 120 1.40 -16.32 9.86
N LEU A 121 0.45 -16.42 8.91
CA LEU A 121 0.59 -17.24 7.71
C LEU A 121 1.16 -16.49 6.52
N ALA A 122 1.60 -15.25 6.68
CA ALA A 122 2.17 -14.48 5.60
C ALA A 122 3.49 -15.09 5.10
N GLN A 123 3.56 -15.30 3.80
CA GLN A 123 4.79 -15.71 3.11
C GLN A 123 5.51 -14.45 2.65
N PHE A 124 6.83 -14.45 2.78
CA PHE A 124 7.69 -13.34 2.41
C PHE A 124 8.76 -13.86 1.45
N ASP A 125 8.98 -13.17 0.35
CA ASP A 125 10.10 -13.46 -0.54
C ASP A 125 10.48 -12.20 -1.34
N GLU A 126 11.64 -12.26 -1.98
CA GLU A 126 12.08 -11.25 -2.94
C GLU A 126 11.19 -11.29 -4.20
N PRO A 127 11.10 -10.18 -4.97
CA PRO A 127 10.23 -10.10 -6.14
C PRO A 127 10.42 -11.23 -7.16
N GLU A 128 11.67 -11.68 -7.40
CA GLU A 128 11.97 -12.77 -8.33
C GLU A 128 11.24 -14.09 -7.99
N ASN A 129 11.04 -14.34 -6.71
CA ASN A 129 10.46 -15.59 -6.21
C ASN A 129 8.96 -15.44 -5.92
N ALA A 130 8.49 -14.22 -5.63
CA ALA A 130 7.15 -13.97 -5.13
C ALA A 130 6.02 -14.41 -6.07
N LEU A 131 6.25 -14.42 -7.39
CA LEU A 131 5.28 -14.89 -8.38
C LEU A 131 4.79 -16.33 -8.13
N ARG A 132 5.57 -17.15 -7.41
CA ARG A 132 5.24 -18.56 -7.12
C ARG A 132 4.08 -18.72 -6.14
N PHE A 133 3.84 -17.72 -5.27
CA PHE A 133 2.83 -17.79 -4.21
C PHE A 133 1.76 -16.72 -4.31
N LEU A 134 1.88 -15.73 -5.20
CA LEU A 134 0.87 -14.69 -5.37
C LEU A 134 -0.38 -15.23 -6.06
N ASP A 135 -1.50 -15.16 -5.36
CA ASP A 135 -2.82 -15.48 -5.89
C ASP A 135 -3.47 -14.20 -6.45
N PHE A 136 -3.09 -13.85 -7.67
CA PHE A 136 -3.58 -12.64 -8.33
C PHE A 136 -5.10 -12.64 -8.53
N ASP A 137 -5.75 -13.80 -8.64
CA ASP A 137 -7.21 -13.85 -8.80
C ASP A 137 -7.91 -13.45 -7.51
N SER A 138 -7.40 -13.89 -6.36
CA SER A 138 -7.87 -13.42 -5.05
C SER A 138 -7.50 -11.95 -4.79
N ILE A 139 -6.29 -11.52 -5.15
CA ILE A 139 -5.80 -10.14 -4.96
C ILE A 139 -6.68 -9.15 -5.72
N PHE A 140 -6.98 -9.41 -7.00
CA PHE A 140 -7.78 -8.53 -7.85
C PHE A 140 -9.28 -8.83 -7.84
N ALA A 141 -9.76 -9.78 -7.02
CA ALA A 141 -11.18 -10.07 -6.88
C ALA A 141 -11.95 -8.80 -6.43
N LYS A 142 -13.11 -8.54 -7.02
CA LYS A 142 -13.96 -7.38 -6.65
C LYS A 142 -14.51 -7.47 -5.24
N SER A 143 -14.60 -8.68 -4.67
CA SER A 143 -15.13 -8.94 -3.32
C SER A 143 -14.38 -10.11 -2.69
N TRP A 144 -14.22 -10.05 -1.39
CA TRP A 144 -13.76 -11.17 -0.54
C TRP A 144 -14.90 -11.85 0.21
N ASN A 145 -16.15 -11.57 -0.19
CA ASN A 145 -17.30 -12.15 0.49
C ASN A 145 -17.47 -13.62 0.12
N HIS A 146 -17.66 -14.48 1.11
CA HIS A 146 -17.87 -15.92 0.92
C HIS A 146 -18.76 -16.46 2.05
N PRO A 147 -19.69 -17.45 1.77
CA PRO A 147 -20.55 -18.03 2.79
C PRO A 147 -19.79 -18.72 3.93
N ILE A 148 -18.66 -19.34 3.61
CA ILE A 148 -17.82 -20.04 4.59
C ILE A 148 -16.85 -19.04 5.22
N PRO A 149 -16.93 -18.81 6.55
CA PRO A 149 -16.13 -17.77 7.23
C PRO A 149 -14.62 -17.94 7.05
N TYR A 150 -14.12 -19.17 7.08
CA TYR A 150 -12.71 -19.46 6.86
C TYR A 150 -12.24 -18.96 5.48
N ILE A 151 -12.96 -19.32 4.42
CA ILE A 151 -12.62 -18.89 3.05
C ILE A 151 -12.71 -17.38 2.91
N LYS A 152 -13.74 -16.75 3.50
CA LYS A 152 -13.87 -15.28 3.53
C LYS A 152 -12.65 -14.62 4.17
N ASN A 153 -12.16 -15.15 5.29
CA ASN A 153 -10.99 -14.60 5.98
C ASN A 153 -9.71 -14.78 5.17
N GLU A 154 -9.53 -15.93 4.50
CA GLU A 154 -8.41 -16.19 3.59
C GLU A 154 -8.41 -15.20 2.40
N LEU A 155 -9.55 -15.03 1.73
CA LEU A 155 -9.69 -14.08 0.63
C LEU A 155 -9.42 -12.65 1.10
N LYS A 156 -9.94 -12.27 2.28
CA LYS A 156 -9.71 -10.96 2.89
C LYS A 156 -8.22 -10.73 3.17
N ALA A 157 -7.51 -11.73 3.66
CA ALA A 157 -6.08 -11.63 3.93
C ALA A 157 -5.28 -11.46 2.64
N LYS A 158 -5.55 -12.28 1.61
CA LYS A 158 -4.86 -12.24 0.30
C LYS A 158 -5.08 -10.92 -0.43
N LYS A 159 -6.27 -10.31 -0.35
CA LYS A 159 -6.51 -8.97 -0.91
C LYS A 159 -5.64 -7.87 -0.30
N CYS A 160 -5.02 -8.13 0.83
CA CYS A 160 -4.06 -7.23 1.46
C CYS A 160 -2.61 -7.66 1.21
N ALA A 161 -2.32 -8.34 0.09
CA ALA A 161 -0.94 -8.61 -0.32
C ALA A 161 -0.14 -7.31 -0.45
N GLU A 162 1.08 -7.31 0.11
CA GLU A 162 1.89 -6.10 0.26
C GLU A 162 3.21 -6.22 -0.51
N VAL A 163 3.71 -5.06 -0.93
CA VAL A 163 5.10 -4.84 -1.33
C VAL A 163 5.74 -3.95 -0.27
N LEU A 164 6.80 -4.44 0.32
CA LEU A 164 7.53 -3.83 1.42
C LEU A 164 8.85 -3.29 0.90
N VAL A 165 9.10 -1.99 1.07
CA VAL A 165 10.31 -1.31 0.61
C VAL A 165 11.07 -0.82 1.83
N LEU A 166 12.33 -1.23 1.98
CA LEU A 166 13.16 -0.86 3.13
C LEU A 166 13.31 0.66 3.24
N ASP A 167 13.19 1.18 4.44
CA ASP A 167 13.29 2.59 4.83
C ASP A 167 12.23 3.51 4.20
N LYS A 168 12.14 3.59 2.87
CA LYS A 168 11.24 4.53 2.18
C LYS A 168 10.99 4.15 0.73
N ILE A 169 9.86 4.66 0.21
CA ILE A 169 9.57 4.73 -1.23
C ILE A 169 9.99 6.11 -1.72
N PRO A 170 10.97 6.22 -2.62
CA PRO A 170 11.44 7.50 -3.12
C PRO A 170 10.38 8.26 -3.93
N VAL A 171 10.41 9.59 -3.89
CA VAL A 171 9.42 10.48 -4.54
C VAL A 171 9.31 10.25 -6.05
N ASN A 172 10.42 9.95 -6.71
CA ASN A 172 10.47 9.73 -8.17
C ASN A 172 9.67 8.50 -8.63
N TYR A 173 9.24 7.62 -7.72
CA TYR A 173 8.32 6.51 -8.00
C TYR A 173 6.85 6.88 -7.80
N LEU A 174 6.53 8.03 -7.22
CA LEU A 174 5.16 8.50 -7.01
C LEU A 174 4.66 9.15 -8.29
N ILE A 175 3.79 8.49 -9.03
CA ILE A 175 3.49 8.86 -10.41
C ILE A 175 2.06 9.38 -10.64
N LYS A 176 1.15 9.16 -9.70
CA LYS A 176 -0.25 9.58 -9.82
C LYS A 176 -0.92 9.57 -8.44
N ILE A 177 -1.94 10.41 -8.27
CA ILE A 177 -2.84 10.38 -7.11
C ILE A 177 -4.25 10.05 -7.59
N LYS A 178 -4.93 9.13 -6.91
CA LYS A 178 -6.34 8.81 -7.11
C LYS A 178 -7.16 9.26 -5.91
N VAL A 179 -8.34 9.79 -6.17
CA VAL A 179 -9.30 10.29 -5.17
C VAL A 179 -10.72 9.84 -5.52
N ALA A 180 -11.63 9.88 -4.55
CA ALA A 180 -13.00 9.42 -4.73
C ALA A 180 -13.91 10.44 -5.41
N THR A 181 -13.70 11.73 -5.15
CA THR A 181 -14.65 12.81 -5.45
C THR A 181 -13.99 14.00 -6.14
N GLN A 182 -14.82 14.84 -6.75
CA GLN A 182 -14.37 16.09 -7.35
C GLN A 182 -13.81 17.05 -6.28
N LEU A 183 -14.44 17.13 -5.10
CA LEU A 183 -13.97 17.95 -3.99
C LEU A 183 -12.57 17.53 -3.51
N ALA A 184 -12.35 16.22 -3.35
CA ALA A 184 -11.03 15.70 -3.00
C ALA A 184 -9.98 16.03 -4.07
N LYS A 185 -10.35 15.96 -5.35
CA LYS A 185 -9.48 16.34 -6.46
C LYS A 185 -9.08 17.80 -6.39
N GLU A 186 -10.04 18.71 -6.21
CA GLU A 186 -9.77 20.16 -6.07
C GLU A 186 -8.85 20.47 -4.87
N ASN A 187 -9.07 19.78 -3.74
CA ASN A 187 -8.19 19.92 -2.58
C ASN A 187 -6.75 19.50 -2.86
N VAL A 188 -6.54 18.41 -3.62
CA VAL A 188 -5.19 17.97 -3.99
C VAL A 188 -4.57 18.89 -5.04
N GLU A 189 -5.34 19.40 -6.01
CA GLU A 189 -4.85 20.34 -7.03
C GLU A 189 -4.29 21.64 -6.41
N GLN A 190 -4.89 22.11 -5.29
CA GLN A 190 -4.39 23.28 -4.55
C GLN A 190 -2.99 23.07 -3.96
N LEU A 191 -2.57 21.82 -3.74
CA LEU A 191 -1.23 21.50 -3.25
C LEU A 191 -0.14 21.64 -4.31
N GLN A 192 -0.50 21.84 -5.59
CA GLN A 192 0.41 22.03 -6.73
C GLN A 192 1.47 20.93 -6.86
N LEU A 193 1.10 19.67 -6.56
CA LEU A 193 1.98 18.53 -6.73
C LEU A 193 2.15 18.21 -8.21
N ASN A 194 3.37 17.95 -8.64
CA ASN A 194 3.69 17.70 -10.05
C ASN A 194 3.38 16.26 -10.48
N VAL A 195 2.14 15.80 -10.24
CA VAL A 195 1.64 14.48 -10.65
C VAL A 195 0.18 14.57 -11.08
N PRO A 196 -0.29 13.72 -12.01
CA PRO A 196 -1.70 13.64 -12.39
C PRO A 196 -2.60 13.26 -11.22
N ILE A 197 -3.80 13.85 -11.16
CA ILE A 197 -4.82 13.55 -10.16
C ILE A 197 -6.07 13.02 -10.90
N GLU A 198 -6.52 11.84 -10.52
CA GLU A 198 -7.60 11.10 -11.18
C GLU A 198 -8.71 10.75 -10.18
N ILE A 199 -9.97 10.88 -10.60
CA ILE A 199 -11.10 10.37 -9.83
C ILE A 199 -11.32 8.90 -10.21
N ASP A 200 -11.27 8.01 -9.21
CA ASP A 200 -11.46 6.58 -9.39
C ASP A 200 -12.42 6.05 -8.31
N LYS A 201 -13.71 6.07 -8.63
CA LYS A 201 -14.77 5.66 -7.71
C LYS A 201 -14.69 4.18 -7.34
N ASP A 202 -14.22 3.32 -8.25
CA ASP A 202 -14.19 1.87 -8.02
C ASP A 202 -13.25 1.49 -6.86
N ILE A 203 -12.07 2.09 -6.80
CA ILE A 203 -11.11 1.87 -5.70
C ILE A 203 -11.74 2.22 -4.34
N PHE A 204 -12.57 3.25 -4.29
CA PHE A 204 -13.24 3.74 -3.08
C PHE A 204 -14.63 3.13 -2.84
N PHE A 205 -14.96 2.02 -3.50
CA PHE A 205 -16.23 1.29 -3.32
C PHE A 205 -17.49 2.14 -3.59
N GLN A 206 -17.44 3.05 -4.57
CA GLN A 206 -18.53 3.94 -4.98
C GLN A 206 -19.08 3.57 -6.36
#